data_61d3efb55424d8dfe67d8148dc7575a0
#
_entry.id   61d3efb55424d8dfe67d8148dc7575a0
#
_cell.length_a   1.000
_cell.length_b   1.000
_cell.length_c   1.000
_cell.angle_alpha   90.00
_cell.angle_beta   90.00
_cell.angle_gamma   90.00
#
_symmetry.space_group_name_H-M   'P 1'
#
loop_
_entity.id
_entity.type
_entity.pdbx_description
1 polymer ?
#
loop_
_entity_poly.entity_id
_entity_poly.type
_entity_poly.pdbx_seq_one_letter_code
_entity_poly.pdbx_strand_id
1 'polypeptide(L)'
;MKKFLTFVFLFFVSFSISSAYAKGEHIAFFAASSENGFNQAVYEGVVAKAKELGATSKMFNGEFNAVVQAQQIEDAIASQEFDGFVVLPNDSVGIASFVKEAIDAGIPTSTTLFPIGPDLTSIKDQVGGITATIIHPVIEGAAMQAEAVVNEGCKNIDPCNVIIIIGQKIYPFDALRLETFHKVLSGHSNIKVVAEVMGNYDPDLSLTGVQDALQANAGSKIHVILSNADQHLVGADIALEDAGYVVEDVFLMGGGASAIGLDMVRTGRWDYTKGDFPYSLGLYGTDAVIKHIRGESYESEINMDERGPVPGLINKAVLDKFPDFKGEWKG
;
A
#
# COMPACT_ATOMS: atom_id res chain seq x y z
N MET A 1 -33.61 85.81 -4.55
CA MET A 1 -32.46 84.96 -4.35
C MET A 1 -32.95 83.66 -3.68
N LYS A 2 -33.18 82.60 -4.48
CA LYS A 2 -33.64 81.31 -3.99
C LYS A 2 -32.42 80.40 -3.85
N LYS A 3 -32.12 79.93 -2.63
CA LYS A 3 -31.06 78.96 -2.37
C LYS A 3 -31.60 77.57 -2.61
N PHE A 4 -31.04 76.85 -3.59
CA PHE A 4 -31.28 75.41 -3.83
C PHE A 4 -30.38 74.60 -2.89
N LEU A 5 -31.03 73.79 -2.01
CA LEU A 5 -30.32 72.86 -1.13
C LEU A 5 -30.31 71.48 -1.81
N THR A 6 -29.13 71.05 -2.31
CA THR A 6 -28.96 69.73 -2.92
C THR A 6 -28.72 68.71 -1.80
N PHE A 7 -29.65 67.82 -1.61
CA PHE A 7 -29.49 66.67 -0.68
C PHE A 7 -28.79 65.52 -1.43
N VAL A 8 -27.57 65.19 -1.06
CA VAL A 8 -26.84 64.01 -1.55
C VAL A 8 -27.23 62.81 -0.66
N PHE A 9 -27.99 61.86 -1.23
CA PHE A 9 -28.28 60.60 -0.60
C PHE A 9 -27.14 59.65 -0.81
N LEU A 10 -26.28 59.37 0.22
CA LEU A 10 -25.30 58.30 0.20
C LEU A 10 -26.03 56.98 0.44
N PHE A 11 -26.09 56.14 -0.59
CA PHE A 11 -26.55 54.76 -0.52
C PHE A 11 -25.38 53.92 0.04
N PHE A 12 -25.45 53.55 1.32
CA PHE A 12 -24.56 52.54 1.88
C PHE A 12 -25.06 51.16 1.43
N VAL A 13 -24.44 50.59 0.41
CA VAL A 13 -24.61 49.16 0.07
C VAL A 13 -23.81 48.34 1.09
N SER A 14 -24.48 47.81 2.11
CA SER A 14 -23.93 46.84 3.02
C SER A 14 -23.75 45.52 2.27
N PHE A 15 -22.51 45.21 1.83
CA PHE A 15 -22.14 43.88 1.40
C PHE A 15 -22.11 42.98 2.64
N SER A 16 -23.19 42.26 2.88
CA SER A 16 -23.22 41.15 3.83
C SER A 16 -22.41 40.02 3.20
N ILE A 17 -21.14 39.90 3.60
CA ILE A 17 -20.34 38.69 3.35
C ILE A 17 -20.99 37.60 4.24
N SER A 18 -21.96 36.85 3.65
CA SER A 18 -22.38 35.60 4.21
C SER A 18 -21.15 34.67 4.15
N SER A 19 -20.47 34.49 5.29
CA SER A 19 -19.61 33.32 5.48
C SER A 19 -20.54 32.09 5.44
N ALA A 20 -20.82 31.61 4.23
CA ALA A 20 -21.23 30.24 4.08
C ALA A 20 -20.09 29.43 4.70
N TYR A 21 -20.35 28.75 5.83
CA TYR A 21 -19.52 27.63 6.24
C TYR A 21 -19.50 26.69 5.06
N ALA A 22 -18.47 26.75 4.24
CA ALA A 22 -18.24 25.77 3.20
C ALA A 22 -18.20 24.41 3.91
N LYS A 23 -19.15 23.52 3.62
CA LYS A 23 -19.10 22.12 4.02
C LYS A 23 -17.73 21.64 3.52
N GLY A 24 -16.89 21.14 4.43
CA GLY A 24 -15.59 20.60 4.02
C GLY A 24 -15.77 19.45 3.01
N GLU A 25 -14.77 19.20 2.22
CA GLU A 25 -14.78 18.16 1.20
C GLU A 25 -15.08 16.78 1.82
N HIS A 26 -15.77 15.92 1.08
CA HIS A 26 -16.07 14.55 1.46
C HIS A 26 -15.31 13.58 0.56
N ILE A 27 -14.36 12.85 1.10
CA ILE A 27 -13.44 11.98 0.37
C ILE A 27 -13.86 10.52 0.49
N ALA A 28 -14.03 9.83 -0.64
CA ALA A 28 -14.21 8.39 -0.67
C ALA A 28 -12.85 7.68 -0.70
N PHE A 29 -12.64 6.71 0.18
CA PHE A 29 -11.53 5.77 0.09
C PHE A 29 -12.03 4.39 -0.32
N PHE A 30 -11.57 3.90 -1.48
CA PHE A 30 -11.89 2.56 -1.98
C PHE A 30 -10.77 1.61 -1.59
N ALA A 31 -10.95 0.92 -0.48
CA ALA A 31 -10.01 -0.07 0.03
C ALA A 31 -10.08 -1.37 -0.80
N ALA A 32 -8.96 -2.09 -0.92
CA ALA A 32 -9.00 -3.44 -1.45
C ALA A 32 -9.83 -4.37 -0.54
N SER A 33 -9.67 -4.24 0.79
CA SER A 33 -10.53 -4.84 1.80
C SER A 33 -10.49 -4.04 3.09
N SER A 34 -11.65 -3.72 3.67
CA SER A 34 -11.73 -3.01 4.96
C SER A 34 -11.37 -3.90 6.17
N GLU A 35 -11.31 -5.21 6.00
CA GLU A 35 -10.96 -6.17 7.04
C GLU A 35 -9.45 -6.37 7.16
N ASN A 36 -8.69 -5.96 6.15
CA ASN A 36 -7.24 -6.05 6.15
C ASN A 36 -6.60 -4.87 6.91
N GLY A 37 -5.71 -5.18 7.87
CA GLY A 37 -5.06 -4.18 8.73
C GLY A 37 -4.22 -3.14 7.98
N PHE A 38 -3.60 -3.52 6.86
CA PHE A 38 -2.87 -2.58 5.99
C PHE A 38 -3.81 -1.53 5.39
N ASN A 39 -4.95 -1.97 4.84
CA ASN A 39 -5.96 -1.07 4.28
C ASN A 39 -6.59 -0.16 5.34
N GLN A 40 -6.78 -0.67 6.57
CA GLN A 40 -7.23 0.15 7.69
C GLN A 40 -6.24 1.26 8.02
N ALA A 41 -4.94 0.97 8.00
CA ALA A 41 -3.91 1.99 8.22
C ALA A 41 -3.83 3.02 7.09
N VAL A 42 -4.04 2.63 5.82
CA VAL A 42 -4.21 3.60 4.73
C VAL A 42 -5.39 4.52 5.03
N TYR A 43 -6.52 3.96 5.47
CA TYR A 43 -7.68 4.77 5.82
C TYR A 43 -7.45 5.68 7.03
N GLU A 44 -6.69 5.25 8.02
CA GLU A 44 -6.29 6.11 9.14
C GLU A 44 -5.50 7.34 8.64
N GLY A 45 -4.63 7.17 7.66
CA GLY A 45 -3.94 8.27 6.97
C GLY A 45 -4.91 9.18 6.20
N VAL A 46 -5.88 8.61 5.50
CA VAL A 46 -6.95 9.37 4.81
C VAL A 46 -7.74 10.21 5.82
N VAL A 47 -8.20 9.60 6.91
CA VAL A 47 -8.95 10.29 7.98
C VAL A 47 -8.13 11.41 8.61
N ALA A 48 -6.86 11.14 8.92
CA ALA A 48 -5.99 12.11 9.55
C ALA A 48 -5.78 13.34 8.68
N LYS A 49 -5.48 13.15 7.38
CA LYS A 49 -5.26 14.26 6.46
C LYS A 49 -6.56 15.01 6.13
N ALA A 50 -7.67 14.30 5.91
CA ALA A 50 -8.97 14.92 5.71
C ALA A 50 -9.32 15.82 6.90
N LYS A 51 -9.17 15.31 8.13
CA LYS A 51 -9.43 16.09 9.36
C LYS A 51 -8.50 17.29 9.50
N GLU A 52 -7.21 17.14 9.22
CA GLU A 52 -6.22 18.23 9.24
C GLU A 52 -6.66 19.37 8.31
N LEU A 53 -7.19 19.03 7.15
CA LEU A 53 -7.63 19.99 6.13
C LEU A 53 -9.11 20.40 6.27
N GLY A 54 -9.83 19.96 7.33
CA GLY A 54 -11.23 20.31 7.59
C GLY A 54 -12.24 19.58 6.69
N ALA A 55 -11.81 18.47 6.07
CA ALA A 55 -12.63 17.58 5.27
C ALA A 55 -13.10 16.35 6.07
N THR A 56 -13.95 15.53 5.47
CA THR A 56 -14.43 14.25 6.00
C THR A 56 -14.13 13.12 5.03
N SER A 57 -14.19 11.87 5.50
CA SER A 57 -13.95 10.72 4.64
C SER A 57 -14.84 9.53 4.98
N LYS A 58 -15.00 8.62 4.00
CA LYS A 58 -15.72 7.35 4.13
C LYS A 58 -14.95 6.25 3.40
N MET A 59 -14.80 5.08 4.04
CA MET A 59 -14.18 3.90 3.43
C MET A 59 -15.23 2.98 2.82
N PHE A 60 -14.91 2.42 1.67
CA PHE A 60 -15.64 1.34 1.00
C PHE A 60 -14.84 0.04 1.08
N ASN A 61 -15.53 -1.07 1.32
CA ASN A 61 -14.92 -2.40 1.42
C ASN A 61 -14.95 -3.11 0.06
N GLY A 62 -13.83 -3.21 -0.62
CA GLY A 62 -13.70 -3.94 -1.89
C GLY A 62 -13.64 -5.46 -1.76
N GLU A 63 -13.62 -6.02 -0.54
CA GLU A 63 -13.71 -7.47 -0.25
C GLU A 63 -12.66 -8.33 -0.98
N PHE A 64 -11.50 -7.75 -1.31
CA PHE A 64 -10.52 -8.33 -2.23
C PHE A 64 -11.13 -8.78 -3.56
N ASN A 65 -12.19 -8.07 -4.03
CA ASN A 65 -12.94 -8.37 -5.22
C ASN A 65 -13.00 -7.14 -6.14
N ALA A 66 -12.33 -7.23 -7.29
CA ALA A 66 -12.24 -6.12 -8.24
C ALA A 66 -13.62 -5.69 -8.79
N VAL A 67 -14.57 -6.63 -8.95
CA VAL A 67 -15.92 -6.33 -9.43
C VAL A 67 -16.71 -5.54 -8.38
N VAL A 68 -16.60 -5.93 -7.10
CA VAL A 68 -17.24 -5.20 -5.99
C VAL A 68 -16.69 -3.78 -5.91
N GLN A 69 -15.36 -3.62 -6.00
CA GLN A 69 -14.73 -2.31 -5.92
C GLN A 69 -15.13 -1.41 -7.11
N ALA A 70 -15.20 -1.94 -8.32
CA ALA A 70 -15.65 -1.22 -9.51
C ALA A 70 -17.09 -0.72 -9.34
N GLN A 71 -18.01 -1.59 -8.89
CA GLN A 71 -19.40 -1.21 -8.63
C GLN A 71 -19.51 -0.10 -7.58
N GLN A 72 -18.70 -0.14 -6.53
CA GLN A 72 -18.69 0.90 -5.51
C GLN A 72 -18.25 2.27 -6.06
N ILE A 73 -17.29 2.28 -7.02
CA ILE A 73 -16.89 3.53 -7.70
C ILE A 73 -18.04 4.08 -8.55
N GLU A 74 -18.72 3.24 -9.34
CA GLU A 74 -19.89 3.65 -10.13
C GLU A 74 -21.00 4.22 -9.23
N ASP A 75 -21.32 3.54 -8.12
CA ASP A 75 -22.33 3.99 -7.17
C ASP A 75 -21.93 5.32 -6.50
N ALA A 76 -20.64 5.50 -6.18
CA ALA A 76 -20.15 6.75 -5.61
C ALA A 76 -20.20 7.92 -6.60
N ILE A 77 -19.92 7.70 -7.89
CA ILE A 77 -20.09 8.69 -8.96
C ILE A 77 -21.57 9.08 -9.06
N ALA A 78 -22.46 8.09 -9.12
CA ALA A 78 -23.89 8.30 -9.29
C ALA A 78 -24.51 9.04 -8.09
N SER A 79 -24.01 8.81 -6.88
CA SER A 79 -24.52 9.43 -5.65
C SER A 79 -24.26 10.93 -5.56
N GLN A 80 -23.22 11.43 -6.21
CA GLN A 80 -22.73 12.80 -6.09
C GLN A 80 -22.45 13.23 -4.62
N GLU A 81 -22.15 12.26 -3.75
CA GLU A 81 -21.90 12.49 -2.32
C GLU A 81 -20.46 12.94 -2.05
N PHE A 82 -19.51 12.57 -2.93
CA PHE A 82 -18.08 12.73 -2.69
C PHE A 82 -17.46 13.74 -3.65
N ASP A 83 -16.53 14.52 -3.10
CA ASP A 83 -15.79 15.56 -3.83
C ASP A 83 -14.48 15.05 -4.42
N GLY A 84 -13.97 13.90 -3.94
CA GLY A 84 -12.73 13.30 -4.40
C GLY A 84 -12.56 11.85 -3.98
N PHE A 85 -11.74 11.11 -4.71
CA PHE A 85 -11.50 9.69 -4.52
C PHE A 85 -10.03 9.39 -4.20
N VAL A 86 -9.81 8.46 -3.27
CA VAL A 86 -8.53 7.80 -3.03
C VAL A 86 -8.75 6.31 -3.26
N VAL A 87 -7.98 5.68 -4.14
CA VAL A 87 -8.19 4.29 -4.56
C VAL A 87 -6.95 3.45 -4.24
N LEU A 88 -7.15 2.35 -3.53
CA LEU A 88 -6.18 1.26 -3.43
C LEU A 88 -6.72 0.11 -4.27
N PRO A 89 -6.23 -0.08 -5.52
CA PRO A 89 -6.89 -0.95 -6.48
C PRO A 89 -6.72 -2.44 -6.15
N ASN A 90 -7.80 -3.22 -6.28
CA ASN A 90 -7.74 -4.68 -6.32
C ASN A 90 -7.18 -5.20 -7.65
N ASP A 91 -7.53 -4.53 -8.75
CA ASP A 91 -7.05 -4.79 -10.09
C ASP A 91 -6.72 -3.47 -10.79
N SER A 92 -5.43 -3.18 -10.93
CA SER A 92 -4.93 -1.94 -11.53
C SER A 92 -5.40 -1.74 -12.97
N VAL A 93 -5.59 -2.82 -13.73
CA VAL A 93 -6.00 -2.76 -15.13
C VAL A 93 -7.52 -2.69 -15.25
N GLY A 94 -8.22 -3.59 -14.56
CA GLY A 94 -9.67 -3.72 -14.64
C GLY A 94 -10.41 -2.50 -14.12
N ILE A 95 -9.85 -1.78 -13.13
CA ILE A 95 -10.50 -0.60 -12.54
C ILE A 95 -10.31 0.69 -13.36
N ALA A 96 -9.41 0.68 -14.34
CA ALA A 96 -8.99 1.90 -15.05
C ALA A 96 -10.14 2.65 -15.74
N SER A 97 -11.10 1.94 -16.34
CA SER A 97 -12.26 2.56 -16.98
C SER A 97 -13.18 3.26 -15.97
N PHE A 98 -13.42 2.67 -14.82
CA PHE A 98 -14.27 3.23 -13.76
C PHE A 98 -13.62 4.48 -13.12
N VAL A 99 -12.31 4.44 -12.94
CA VAL A 99 -11.56 5.63 -12.49
C VAL A 99 -11.58 6.73 -13.54
N LYS A 100 -11.50 6.36 -14.84
CA LYS A 100 -11.65 7.34 -15.92
C LYS A 100 -13.05 7.99 -15.91
N GLU A 101 -14.09 7.24 -15.63
CA GLU A 101 -15.45 7.79 -15.50
C GLU A 101 -15.55 8.77 -14.33
N ALA A 102 -14.92 8.50 -13.20
CA ALA A 102 -14.86 9.43 -12.07
C ALA A 102 -14.14 10.74 -12.47
N ILE A 103 -13.00 10.65 -13.14
CA ILE A 103 -12.24 11.80 -13.64
C ILE A 103 -13.06 12.61 -14.63
N ASP A 104 -13.74 11.95 -15.58
CA ASP A 104 -14.59 12.61 -16.58
C ASP A 104 -15.84 13.25 -15.97
N ALA A 105 -16.30 12.73 -14.83
CA ALA A 105 -17.34 13.36 -14.01
C ALA A 105 -16.81 14.56 -13.18
N GLY A 106 -15.52 14.87 -13.26
CA GLY A 106 -14.88 15.97 -12.54
C GLY A 106 -14.52 15.64 -11.09
N ILE A 107 -14.38 14.36 -10.73
CA ILE A 107 -14.01 13.91 -9.39
C ILE A 107 -12.50 13.64 -9.37
N PRO A 108 -11.68 14.50 -8.72
CA PRO A 108 -10.24 14.26 -8.57
C PRO A 108 -9.98 12.92 -7.90
N THR A 109 -9.10 12.13 -8.50
CA THR A 109 -8.83 10.77 -8.04
C THR A 109 -7.34 10.52 -7.90
N SER A 110 -6.88 10.06 -6.74
CA SER A 110 -5.53 9.56 -6.51
C SER A 110 -5.53 8.04 -6.38
N THR A 111 -4.42 7.40 -6.75
CA THR A 111 -4.18 5.99 -6.48
C THR A 111 -3.08 5.82 -5.43
N THR A 112 -3.21 4.78 -4.60
CA THR A 112 -2.26 4.45 -3.53
C THR A 112 -1.79 3.01 -3.66
N LEU A 113 -0.55 2.74 -3.26
CA LEU A 113 0.18 1.47 -3.27
C LEU A 113 0.53 0.98 -4.69
N PHE A 114 -0.42 0.97 -5.63
CA PHE A 114 -0.24 0.51 -7.01
C PHE A 114 -0.75 1.54 -8.01
N PRO A 115 -0.16 1.63 -9.22
CA PRO A 115 -0.69 2.48 -10.29
C PRO A 115 -2.04 1.95 -10.80
N ILE A 116 -2.79 2.78 -11.51
CA ILE A 116 -3.98 2.38 -12.27
C ILE A 116 -3.64 2.45 -13.74
N GLY A 117 -3.77 1.32 -14.43
CA GLY A 117 -3.44 1.17 -15.85
C GLY A 117 -2.67 -0.11 -16.15
N PRO A 118 -2.31 -0.36 -17.43
CA PRO A 118 -1.71 -1.62 -17.85
C PRO A 118 -0.23 -1.78 -17.46
N ASP A 119 0.50 -0.70 -17.26
CA ASP A 119 1.91 -0.76 -16.83
C ASP A 119 2.01 -0.62 -15.30
N LEU A 120 2.13 -1.76 -14.63
CA LEU A 120 2.23 -1.86 -13.18
C LEU A 120 3.57 -1.32 -12.62
N THR A 121 4.50 -0.95 -13.50
CA THR A 121 5.82 -0.41 -13.12
C THR A 121 5.89 1.10 -13.22
N SER A 122 4.89 1.74 -13.84
CA SER A 122 4.88 3.16 -14.11
C SER A 122 4.26 3.95 -12.96
N ILE A 123 4.95 5.00 -12.51
CA ILE A 123 4.39 6.02 -11.62
C ILE A 123 3.58 7.09 -12.38
N LYS A 124 3.63 7.05 -13.72
CA LYS A 124 2.95 8.02 -14.58
C LYS A 124 1.45 7.75 -14.65
N ASP A 125 0.68 8.82 -14.81
CA ASP A 125 -0.73 8.71 -15.15
C ASP A 125 -0.93 7.96 -16.48
N GLN A 126 -1.72 6.89 -16.46
CA GLN A 126 -2.02 6.04 -17.61
C GLN A 126 -3.49 6.11 -18.02
N VAL A 127 -4.33 6.79 -17.24
CA VAL A 127 -5.78 6.92 -17.46
C VAL A 127 -6.15 8.25 -18.08
N GLY A 128 -5.31 9.24 -17.91
CA GLY A 128 -5.53 10.62 -18.37
C GLY A 128 -6.36 11.44 -17.39
N GLY A 129 -5.69 12.02 -16.39
CA GLY A 129 -6.28 12.90 -15.39
C GLY A 129 -6.22 12.38 -13.95
N ILE A 130 -5.47 11.31 -13.67
CA ILE A 130 -5.15 10.91 -12.30
C ILE A 130 -4.52 12.11 -11.58
N THR A 131 -5.09 12.49 -10.45
CA THR A 131 -4.60 13.61 -9.64
C THR A 131 -3.21 13.30 -9.08
N ALA A 132 -3.04 12.13 -8.47
CA ALA A 132 -1.74 11.69 -7.98
C ALA A 132 -1.61 10.16 -7.97
N THR A 133 -0.39 9.68 -8.24
CA THR A 133 0.02 8.28 -8.13
C THR A 133 1.04 8.16 -7.00
N ILE A 134 0.64 7.51 -5.90
CA ILE A 134 1.46 7.33 -4.69
C ILE A 134 1.70 5.83 -4.53
N ILE A 135 2.87 5.35 -4.94
CA ILE A 135 3.14 3.91 -5.05
C ILE A 135 4.44 3.48 -4.42
N HIS A 136 4.51 2.18 -4.14
CA HIS A 136 5.75 1.45 -4.00
C HIS A 136 6.04 0.72 -5.32
N PRO A 137 7.19 0.98 -6.00
CA PRO A 137 7.53 0.29 -7.25
C PRO A 137 7.63 -1.22 -7.04
N VAL A 138 6.79 -1.99 -7.76
CA VAL A 138 6.61 -3.43 -7.48
C VAL A 138 7.85 -4.24 -7.82
N ILE A 139 8.45 -3.98 -8.99
CA ILE A 139 9.64 -4.73 -9.45
C ILE A 139 10.85 -4.41 -8.58
N GLU A 140 11.11 -3.13 -8.32
CA GLU A 140 12.25 -2.68 -7.54
C GLU A 140 12.16 -3.22 -6.11
N GLY A 141 10.98 -3.13 -5.48
CA GLY A 141 10.75 -3.66 -4.13
C GLY A 141 10.93 -5.17 -4.05
N ALA A 142 10.38 -5.93 -5.01
CA ALA A 142 10.55 -7.37 -5.07
C ALA A 142 12.00 -7.78 -5.38
N ALA A 143 12.67 -7.07 -6.29
CA ALA A 143 14.08 -7.32 -6.57
C ALA A 143 14.95 -7.09 -5.33
N MET A 144 14.71 -6.01 -4.60
CA MET A 144 15.43 -5.69 -3.35
C MET A 144 15.29 -6.81 -2.30
N GLN A 145 14.08 -7.38 -2.14
CA GLN A 145 13.84 -8.52 -1.24
C GLN A 145 14.60 -9.77 -1.70
N ALA A 146 14.50 -10.12 -2.98
CA ALA A 146 15.17 -11.30 -3.52
C ALA A 146 16.71 -11.16 -3.52
N GLU A 147 17.24 -9.96 -3.77
CA GLU A 147 18.68 -9.68 -3.67
C GLU A 147 19.22 -9.83 -2.24
N ALA A 148 18.44 -9.46 -1.22
CA ALA A 148 18.82 -9.71 0.17
C ALA A 148 18.88 -11.22 0.45
N VAL A 149 17.92 -12.00 -0.07
CA VAL A 149 17.97 -13.48 0.01
C VAL A 149 19.24 -14.02 -0.65
N VAL A 150 19.60 -13.56 -1.84
CA VAL A 150 20.81 -13.98 -2.56
C VAL A 150 22.07 -13.65 -1.77
N ASN A 151 22.18 -12.41 -1.31
CA ASN A 151 23.41 -11.86 -0.73
C ASN A 151 23.65 -12.28 0.71
N GLU A 152 22.58 -12.59 1.45
CA GLU A 152 22.64 -12.92 2.88
C GLU A 152 22.06 -14.30 3.18
N GLY A 153 20.78 -14.54 2.84
CA GLY A 153 20.08 -15.78 3.18
C GLY A 153 20.65 -17.04 2.54
N CYS A 154 21.12 -16.93 1.28
CA CYS A 154 21.69 -18.05 0.53
C CYS A 154 23.23 -17.97 0.40
N LYS A 155 23.86 -17.03 1.11
CA LYS A 155 25.30 -16.84 1.02
C LYS A 155 26.07 -18.07 1.50
N ASN A 156 26.90 -18.63 0.62
CA ASN A 156 27.72 -19.83 0.91
C ASN A 156 26.91 -21.10 1.23
N ILE A 157 25.64 -21.17 0.80
CA ILE A 157 24.79 -22.35 0.95
C ILE A 157 24.53 -22.95 -0.43
N ASP A 158 24.76 -24.27 -0.60
CA ASP A 158 24.51 -25.00 -1.83
C ASP A 158 24.09 -26.46 -1.51
N PRO A 159 22.84 -26.87 -1.84
CA PRO A 159 21.75 -26.05 -2.32
C PRO A 159 21.12 -25.16 -1.22
N CYS A 160 20.73 -23.95 -1.59
CA CYS A 160 19.91 -23.06 -0.76
C CYS A 160 18.44 -23.25 -1.14
N ASN A 161 17.67 -23.90 -0.29
CA ASN A 161 16.25 -24.17 -0.52
C ASN A 161 15.40 -23.02 0.00
N VAL A 162 14.58 -22.43 -0.88
CA VAL A 162 13.74 -21.27 -0.65
C VAL A 162 12.28 -21.66 -0.79
N ILE A 163 11.43 -21.27 0.18
CA ILE A 163 9.98 -21.23 0.02
C ILE A 163 9.59 -19.78 -0.24
N ILE A 164 8.77 -19.55 -1.27
CA ILE A 164 8.19 -18.24 -1.57
C ILE A 164 6.73 -18.23 -1.10
N ILE A 165 6.32 -17.15 -0.43
CA ILE A 165 4.93 -16.91 -0.05
C ILE A 165 4.48 -15.59 -0.70
N ILE A 166 3.36 -15.61 -1.41
CA ILE A 166 2.72 -14.41 -1.96
C ILE A 166 1.24 -14.38 -1.60
N GLY A 167 0.55 -13.26 -1.88
CA GLY A 167 -0.90 -13.17 -1.75
C GLY A 167 -1.59 -14.16 -2.68
N GLN A 168 -1.91 -13.76 -3.90
CA GLN A 168 -2.51 -14.65 -4.90
C GLN A 168 -2.02 -14.34 -6.32
N LYS A 169 -1.75 -15.38 -7.12
CA LYS A 169 -1.32 -15.23 -8.52
C LYS A 169 -2.36 -14.55 -9.43
N ILE A 170 -3.62 -14.51 -9.01
CA ILE A 170 -4.67 -13.82 -9.77
C ILE A 170 -4.54 -12.29 -9.69
N TYR A 171 -3.87 -11.77 -8.66
CA TYR A 171 -3.63 -10.34 -8.57
C TYR A 171 -2.41 -9.96 -9.41
N PRO A 172 -2.54 -9.01 -10.34
CA PRO A 172 -1.44 -8.68 -11.28
C PRO A 172 -0.14 -8.28 -10.57
N PHE A 173 -0.21 -7.55 -9.47
CA PHE A 173 0.95 -7.14 -8.69
C PHE A 173 1.62 -8.31 -7.94
N ASP A 174 0.86 -9.31 -7.46
CA ASP A 174 1.43 -10.49 -6.83
C ASP A 174 2.08 -11.42 -7.87
N ALA A 175 1.47 -11.55 -9.05
CA ALA A 175 2.07 -12.26 -10.16
C ALA A 175 3.41 -11.62 -10.58
N LEU A 176 3.46 -10.29 -10.67
CA LEU A 176 4.67 -9.53 -11.01
C LEU A 176 5.76 -9.65 -9.93
N ARG A 177 5.39 -9.64 -8.65
CA ARG A 177 6.33 -9.89 -7.54
C ARG A 177 6.93 -11.29 -7.63
N LEU A 178 6.08 -12.31 -7.83
CA LEU A 178 6.53 -13.69 -7.95
C LEU A 178 7.47 -13.88 -9.16
N GLU A 179 7.11 -13.32 -10.32
CA GLU A 179 7.96 -13.33 -11.50
C GLU A 179 9.33 -12.67 -11.20
N THR A 180 9.33 -11.54 -10.51
CA THR A 180 10.54 -10.82 -10.14
C THR A 180 11.40 -11.63 -9.16
N PHE A 181 10.79 -12.27 -8.16
CA PHE A 181 11.50 -13.17 -7.24
C PHE A 181 12.19 -14.30 -8.01
N HIS A 182 11.45 -14.98 -8.89
CA HIS A 182 12.02 -16.05 -9.73
C HIS A 182 13.14 -15.54 -10.63
N LYS A 183 12.97 -14.40 -11.27
CA LYS A 183 13.97 -13.79 -12.15
C LYS A 183 15.29 -13.55 -11.43
N VAL A 184 15.25 -13.00 -10.22
CA VAL A 184 16.44 -12.73 -9.43
C VAL A 184 17.06 -14.05 -8.93
N LEU A 185 16.27 -14.91 -8.28
CA LEU A 185 16.77 -16.14 -7.66
C LEU A 185 17.33 -17.14 -8.69
N SER A 186 16.69 -17.27 -9.86
CA SER A 186 17.14 -18.19 -10.92
C SER A 186 18.49 -17.81 -11.54
N GLY A 187 18.94 -16.56 -11.36
CA GLY A 187 20.29 -16.14 -11.74
C GLY A 187 21.42 -16.81 -10.94
N HIS A 188 21.09 -17.56 -9.88
CA HIS A 188 22.03 -18.16 -8.93
C HIS A 188 21.85 -19.68 -8.84
N SER A 189 22.80 -20.45 -9.38
CA SER A 189 22.71 -21.92 -9.54
C SER A 189 22.59 -22.69 -8.22
N ASN A 190 23.03 -22.12 -7.13
CA ASN A 190 22.93 -22.71 -5.77
C ASN A 190 21.54 -22.52 -5.15
N ILE A 191 20.67 -21.65 -5.68
CA ILE A 191 19.36 -21.37 -5.12
C ILE A 191 18.29 -22.23 -5.78
N LYS A 192 17.43 -22.85 -4.96
CA LYS A 192 16.32 -23.68 -5.39
C LYS A 192 15.03 -23.21 -4.73
N VAL A 193 14.08 -22.71 -5.52
CA VAL A 193 12.71 -22.51 -5.05
C VAL A 193 12.06 -23.88 -4.99
N VAL A 194 11.78 -24.37 -3.79
CA VAL A 194 11.26 -25.73 -3.54
C VAL A 194 9.74 -25.74 -3.33
N ALA A 195 9.15 -24.58 -3.01
CA ALA A 195 7.69 -24.44 -2.90
C ALA A 195 7.27 -22.98 -3.12
N GLU A 196 6.02 -22.82 -3.58
CA GLU A 196 5.30 -21.55 -3.65
C GLU A 196 3.99 -21.67 -2.90
N VAL A 197 3.75 -20.77 -1.96
CA VAL A 197 2.57 -20.75 -1.09
C VAL A 197 1.72 -19.53 -1.41
N MET A 198 0.40 -19.73 -1.55
CA MET A 198 -0.58 -18.65 -1.68
C MET A 198 -1.11 -18.32 -0.28
N GLY A 199 -0.50 -17.35 0.39
CA GLY A 199 -0.81 -16.95 1.75
C GLY A 199 -2.01 -16.00 1.87
N ASN A 200 -2.46 -15.39 0.77
CA ASN A 200 -3.63 -14.49 0.71
C ASN A 200 -3.64 -13.38 1.77
N TYR A 201 -2.46 -12.93 2.20
CA TYR A 201 -2.31 -11.95 3.29
C TYR A 201 -2.98 -12.38 4.61
N ASP A 202 -3.01 -13.69 4.84
CA ASP A 202 -3.64 -14.34 5.98
C ASP A 202 -2.64 -15.28 6.70
N PRO A 203 -2.42 -15.12 8.01
CA PRO A 203 -1.48 -15.95 8.77
C PRO A 203 -1.86 -17.44 8.79
N ASP A 204 -3.15 -17.79 8.90
CA ASP A 204 -3.60 -19.18 9.04
C ASP A 204 -3.44 -19.92 7.71
N LEU A 205 -3.75 -19.26 6.58
CA LEU A 205 -3.50 -19.83 5.25
C LEU A 205 -2.00 -20.01 5.00
N SER A 206 -1.19 -19.07 5.44
CA SER A 206 0.26 -19.15 5.35
C SER A 206 0.84 -20.26 6.22
N LEU A 207 0.34 -20.41 7.45
CA LEU A 207 0.69 -21.52 8.35
C LEU A 207 0.45 -22.86 7.65
N THR A 208 -0.78 -23.09 7.20
CA THR A 208 -1.17 -24.34 6.52
C THR A 208 -0.32 -24.59 5.27
N GLY A 209 -0.15 -23.58 4.42
CA GLY A 209 0.63 -23.71 3.19
C GLY A 209 2.10 -23.99 3.42
N VAL A 210 2.70 -23.40 4.47
CA VAL A 210 4.10 -23.68 4.83
C VAL A 210 4.24 -25.06 5.47
N GLN A 211 3.31 -25.50 6.31
CA GLN A 211 3.30 -26.88 6.84
C GLN A 211 3.26 -27.92 5.71
N ASP A 212 2.40 -27.71 4.71
CA ASP A 212 2.33 -28.58 3.52
C ASP A 212 3.65 -28.56 2.73
N ALA A 213 4.23 -27.37 2.56
CA ALA A 213 5.51 -27.22 1.86
C ALA A 213 6.67 -27.91 2.59
N LEU A 214 6.72 -27.80 3.91
CA LEU A 214 7.72 -28.49 4.75
C LEU A 214 7.55 -30.02 4.69
N GLN A 215 6.30 -30.49 4.74
CA GLN A 215 6.00 -31.93 4.60
C GLN A 215 6.41 -32.47 3.22
N ALA A 216 6.08 -31.74 2.14
CA ALA A 216 6.42 -32.13 0.78
C ALA A 216 7.93 -32.17 0.53
N ASN A 217 8.70 -31.41 1.30
CA ASN A 217 10.16 -31.32 1.25
C ASN A 217 10.83 -32.03 2.44
N ALA A 218 10.16 -32.98 3.10
CA ALA A 218 10.71 -33.71 4.24
C ALA A 218 12.04 -34.37 3.85
N GLY A 219 13.08 -34.12 4.61
CA GLY A 219 14.47 -34.58 4.33
C GLY A 219 15.34 -33.55 3.62
N SER A 220 14.79 -32.39 3.22
CA SER A 220 15.55 -31.24 2.73
C SER A 220 15.46 -30.10 3.73
N LYS A 221 16.62 -29.56 4.15
CA LYS A 221 16.61 -28.37 5.01
C LYS A 221 16.06 -27.17 4.22
N ILE A 222 15.13 -26.42 4.77
CA ILE A 222 14.71 -25.11 4.27
C ILE A 222 15.62 -24.05 4.88
N HIS A 223 16.11 -23.16 4.04
CA HIS A 223 17.11 -22.12 4.44
C HIS A 223 16.50 -20.73 4.44
N VAL A 224 15.46 -20.50 3.62
CA VAL A 224 14.87 -19.19 3.43
C VAL A 224 13.35 -19.30 3.28
N ILE A 225 12.63 -18.39 3.93
CA ILE A 225 11.26 -18.02 3.59
C ILE A 225 11.29 -16.60 3.02
N LEU A 226 10.91 -16.44 1.77
CA LEU A 226 10.78 -15.14 1.10
C LEU A 226 9.30 -14.79 0.94
N SER A 227 8.86 -13.71 1.55
CA SER A 227 7.48 -13.26 1.46
C SER A 227 7.37 -11.77 1.16
N ASN A 228 6.31 -11.39 0.45
CA ASN A 228 5.95 -10.00 0.23
C ASN A 228 5.14 -9.38 1.40
N ALA A 229 4.83 -10.15 2.45
CA ALA A 229 4.02 -9.67 3.57
C ALA A 229 4.44 -10.26 4.93
N ASP A 230 4.46 -9.42 5.95
CA ASP A 230 4.75 -9.82 7.33
C ASP A 230 3.68 -10.78 7.89
N GLN A 231 2.41 -10.60 7.51
CA GLN A 231 1.32 -11.51 7.90
C GLN A 231 1.59 -12.95 7.49
N HIS A 232 2.20 -13.16 6.33
CA HIS A 232 2.60 -14.48 5.88
C HIS A 232 3.70 -15.08 6.77
N LEU A 233 4.66 -14.24 7.19
CA LEU A 233 5.74 -14.70 8.06
C LEU A 233 5.25 -15.09 9.45
N VAL A 234 4.17 -14.47 9.97
CA VAL A 234 3.55 -14.89 11.23
C VAL A 234 3.14 -16.36 11.16
N GLY A 235 2.47 -16.80 10.09
CA GLY A 235 2.10 -18.18 9.88
C GLY A 235 3.31 -19.09 9.59
N ALA A 236 4.26 -18.62 8.79
CA ALA A 236 5.47 -19.37 8.45
C ALA A 236 6.35 -19.65 9.67
N ASP A 237 6.47 -18.68 10.57
CA ASP A 237 7.22 -18.77 11.82
C ASP A 237 6.68 -19.91 12.70
N ILE A 238 5.37 -19.96 12.91
CA ILE A 238 4.69 -21.05 13.64
C ILE A 238 4.91 -22.41 12.95
N ALA A 239 4.77 -22.46 11.61
CA ALA A 239 4.98 -23.69 10.85
C ALA A 239 6.40 -24.24 10.99
N LEU A 240 7.42 -23.36 11.01
CA LEU A 240 8.81 -23.75 11.22
C LEU A 240 9.04 -24.29 12.64
N GLU A 241 8.50 -23.64 13.69
CA GLU A 241 8.57 -24.15 15.06
C GLU A 241 7.92 -25.51 15.20
N ASP A 242 6.71 -25.69 14.68
CA ASP A 242 5.95 -26.95 14.71
C ASP A 242 6.72 -28.09 14.01
N ALA A 243 7.49 -27.76 12.96
CA ALA A 243 8.36 -28.70 12.24
C ALA A 243 9.71 -28.93 12.92
N GLY A 244 9.98 -28.29 14.06
CA GLY A 244 11.20 -28.45 14.84
C GLY A 244 12.41 -27.66 14.34
N TYR A 245 12.21 -26.63 13.52
CA TYR A 245 13.28 -25.70 13.16
C TYR A 245 13.60 -24.76 14.32
N VAL A 246 14.86 -24.36 14.43
CA VAL A 246 15.23 -23.12 15.11
C VAL A 246 14.98 -22.00 14.13
N VAL A 247 13.99 -21.16 14.39
CA VAL A 247 13.50 -20.17 13.41
C VAL A 247 14.59 -19.18 13.01
N GLU A 248 15.44 -18.80 13.98
CA GLU A 248 16.58 -17.90 13.78
C GLU A 248 17.68 -18.48 12.86
N ASP A 249 17.64 -19.80 12.58
CA ASP A 249 18.55 -20.46 11.62
C ASP A 249 17.97 -20.46 10.19
N VAL A 250 16.77 -19.94 9.97
CA VAL A 250 16.10 -19.78 8.69
C VAL A 250 16.01 -18.30 8.35
N PHE A 251 16.53 -17.91 7.20
CA PHE A 251 16.47 -16.51 6.78
C PHE A 251 15.00 -16.12 6.42
N LEU A 252 14.44 -15.19 7.17
CA LEU A 252 13.05 -14.74 7.03
C LEU A 252 13.00 -13.32 6.47
N MET A 253 12.45 -13.21 5.24
CA MET A 253 12.23 -11.95 4.54
C MET A 253 10.74 -11.67 4.41
N GLY A 254 10.25 -10.63 5.10
CA GLY A 254 8.86 -10.16 5.06
C GLY A 254 8.65 -8.88 4.26
N GLY A 255 7.45 -8.30 4.43
CA GLY A 255 7.10 -7.02 3.81
C GLY A 255 5.93 -6.34 4.50
N GLY A 256 5.87 -5.03 4.36
CA GLY A 256 4.84 -4.19 4.97
C GLY A 256 5.33 -3.38 6.17
N ALA A 257 6.48 -3.71 6.75
CA ALA A 257 7.01 -3.08 7.96
C ALA A 257 5.95 -2.89 9.06
N SER A 258 5.19 -3.95 9.33
CA SER A 258 4.21 -3.99 10.40
C SER A 258 4.86 -3.88 11.77
N ALA A 259 4.12 -3.49 12.80
CA ALA A 259 4.64 -3.46 14.16
C ALA A 259 5.15 -4.83 14.59
N ILE A 260 4.42 -5.91 14.25
CA ILE A 260 4.86 -7.29 14.52
C ILE A 260 6.16 -7.60 13.77
N GLY A 261 6.22 -7.33 12.46
CA GLY A 261 7.42 -7.58 11.65
C GLY A 261 8.64 -6.82 12.17
N LEU A 262 8.48 -5.56 12.54
CA LEU A 262 9.55 -4.76 13.12
C LEU A 262 10.04 -5.29 14.47
N ASP A 263 9.12 -5.77 15.32
CA ASP A 263 9.51 -6.35 16.62
C ASP A 263 10.27 -7.67 16.42
N MET A 264 9.84 -8.50 15.47
CA MET A 264 10.55 -9.73 15.12
C MET A 264 11.96 -9.45 14.54
N VAL A 265 12.08 -8.42 13.69
CA VAL A 265 13.39 -7.98 13.18
C VAL A 265 14.27 -7.39 14.29
N ARG A 266 13.72 -6.60 15.22
CA ARG A 266 14.49 -6.07 16.36
C ARG A 266 15.06 -7.15 17.27
N THR A 267 14.29 -8.21 17.49
CA THR A 267 14.73 -9.36 18.31
C THR A 267 15.70 -10.26 17.59
N GLY A 268 15.82 -10.15 16.26
CA GLY A 268 16.63 -11.03 15.42
C GLY A 268 15.97 -12.36 15.11
N ARG A 269 14.63 -12.47 15.36
CA ARG A 269 13.85 -13.66 14.98
C ARG A 269 13.58 -13.70 13.48
N TRP A 270 13.33 -12.54 12.86
CA TRP A 270 13.30 -12.35 11.42
C TRP A 270 14.46 -11.46 10.98
N ASP A 271 14.93 -11.66 9.74
CA ASP A 271 16.09 -10.92 9.24
C ASP A 271 15.68 -9.57 8.66
N TYR A 272 14.61 -9.54 7.88
CA TYR A 272 14.17 -8.37 7.14
C TYR A 272 12.65 -8.23 7.03
N THR A 273 12.22 -7.00 6.92
CA THR A 273 10.92 -6.63 6.33
C THR A 273 11.12 -5.51 5.32
N LYS A 274 10.41 -5.56 4.18
CA LYS A 274 10.36 -4.43 3.25
C LYS A 274 9.35 -3.41 3.76
N GLY A 275 9.73 -2.14 3.77
CA GLY A 275 8.84 -1.05 4.17
C GLY A 275 7.77 -0.78 3.12
N ASP A 276 6.50 -0.94 3.50
CA ASP A 276 5.36 -0.38 2.81
C ASP A 276 4.60 0.47 3.84
N PHE A 277 4.44 1.76 3.59
CA PHE A 277 4.04 2.75 4.58
C PHE A 277 2.56 3.15 4.38
N PRO A 278 1.60 2.33 4.90
CA PRO A 278 0.18 2.49 4.56
C PRO A 278 -0.43 3.79 5.06
N TYR A 279 -0.10 4.22 6.27
CA TYR A 279 -0.61 5.48 6.79
C TYR A 279 -0.15 6.67 5.93
N SER A 280 1.12 6.68 5.55
CA SER A 280 1.69 7.69 4.66
C SER A 280 1.08 7.67 3.26
N LEU A 281 0.75 6.49 2.70
CA LEU A 281 0.01 6.38 1.43
C LEU A 281 -1.32 7.13 1.49
N GLY A 282 -2.10 6.92 2.57
CA GLY A 282 -3.37 7.61 2.80
C GLY A 282 -3.21 9.11 2.97
N LEU A 283 -2.18 9.56 3.71
CA LEU A 283 -1.88 10.97 3.89
C LEU A 283 -1.62 11.66 2.54
N TYR A 284 -0.68 11.14 1.73
CA TYR A 284 -0.30 11.76 0.47
C TYR A 284 -1.42 11.73 -0.56
N GLY A 285 -2.15 10.61 -0.68
CA GLY A 285 -3.27 10.50 -1.60
C GLY A 285 -4.38 11.51 -1.31
N THR A 286 -4.73 11.68 -0.05
CA THR A 286 -5.76 12.62 0.40
C THR A 286 -5.30 14.07 0.27
N ASP A 287 -4.04 14.37 0.62
CA ASP A 287 -3.47 15.70 0.48
C ASP A 287 -3.54 16.19 -0.98
N ALA A 288 -3.12 15.33 -1.93
CA ALA A 288 -3.14 15.66 -3.35
C ALA A 288 -4.56 15.93 -3.86
N VAL A 289 -5.54 15.09 -3.49
CA VAL A 289 -6.94 15.23 -3.90
C VAL A 289 -7.54 16.54 -3.37
N ILE A 290 -7.41 16.81 -2.07
CA ILE A 290 -7.99 18.02 -1.47
C ILE A 290 -7.32 19.28 -2.02
N LYS A 291 -6.00 19.29 -2.15
CA LYS A 291 -5.27 20.43 -2.76
C LYS A 291 -5.67 20.66 -4.21
N HIS A 292 -5.88 19.60 -5.00
CA HIS A 292 -6.41 19.73 -6.35
C HIS A 292 -7.77 20.42 -6.36
N ILE A 293 -8.72 19.97 -5.50
CA ILE A 293 -10.06 20.58 -5.39
C ILE A 293 -9.95 22.08 -5.08
N ARG A 294 -8.99 22.46 -4.24
CA ARG A 294 -8.77 23.86 -3.81
C ARG A 294 -7.94 24.70 -4.79
N GLY A 295 -7.43 24.10 -5.86
CA GLY A 295 -6.52 24.79 -6.79
C GLY A 295 -5.15 25.10 -6.19
N GLU A 296 -4.73 24.37 -5.17
CA GLU A 296 -3.42 24.46 -4.52
C GLU A 296 -2.39 23.58 -5.22
N SER A 297 -1.11 23.83 -5.02
CA SER A 297 -0.03 22.98 -5.56
C SER A 297 0.14 21.71 -4.76
N TYR A 298 0.36 20.58 -5.44
CA TYR A 298 0.62 19.27 -4.87
C TYR A 298 1.61 18.48 -5.73
N GLU A 299 2.17 17.40 -5.18
CA GLU A 299 3.02 16.46 -5.91
C GLU A 299 2.13 15.34 -6.49
N SER A 300 2.25 15.11 -7.81
CA SER A 300 1.39 14.15 -8.52
C SER A 300 2.00 12.76 -8.69
N GLU A 301 3.31 12.61 -8.44
CA GLU A 301 4.04 11.35 -8.60
C GLU A 301 4.91 11.15 -7.36
N ILE A 302 4.55 10.19 -6.51
CA ILE A 302 5.26 9.96 -5.24
C ILE A 302 5.71 8.51 -5.17
N ASN A 303 7.04 8.31 -5.23
CA ASN A 303 7.69 7.04 -4.94
C ASN A 303 7.90 6.91 -3.43
N MET A 304 7.15 6.03 -2.79
CA MET A 304 7.18 5.85 -1.34
C MET A 304 8.47 5.16 -0.85
N ASP A 305 9.18 4.44 -1.70
CA ASP A 305 10.51 3.89 -1.34
C ASP A 305 11.56 5.00 -1.13
N GLU A 306 11.32 6.18 -1.72
CA GLU A 306 12.15 7.38 -1.54
C GLU A 306 11.58 8.34 -0.47
N ARG A 307 10.29 8.24 -0.17
CA ARG A 307 9.54 9.16 0.73
C ARG A 307 9.14 8.55 2.05
N GLY A 308 9.44 7.27 2.26
CA GLY A 308 9.12 6.58 3.51
C GLY A 308 9.86 7.17 4.72
N PRO A 309 9.35 6.96 5.94
CA PRO A 309 9.94 7.46 7.18
C PRO A 309 11.27 6.78 7.53
N VAL A 310 11.56 5.63 6.94
CA VAL A 310 12.80 4.86 7.08
C VAL A 310 13.17 4.24 5.72
N PRO A 311 14.41 3.73 5.51
CA PRO A 311 14.78 3.01 4.29
C PRO A 311 13.82 1.87 3.96
N GLY A 312 13.56 1.64 2.67
CA GLY A 312 12.59 0.64 2.20
C GLY A 312 12.95 -0.82 2.53
N LEU A 313 14.22 -1.16 2.75
CA LEU A 313 14.65 -2.49 3.22
C LEU A 313 15.12 -2.37 4.67
N ILE A 314 14.41 -3.03 5.57
CA ILE A 314 14.55 -2.85 7.03
C ILE A 314 15.06 -4.13 7.68
N ASN A 315 16.27 -4.06 8.22
CA ASN A 315 16.86 -5.07 9.10
C ASN A 315 17.15 -4.46 10.47
N LYS A 316 17.70 -5.26 11.37
CA LYS A 316 18.08 -4.81 12.72
C LYS A 316 19.02 -3.60 12.68
N ALA A 317 20.00 -3.57 11.79
CA ALA A 317 20.96 -2.47 11.71
C ALA A 317 20.32 -1.14 11.26
N VAL A 318 19.25 -1.21 10.45
CA VAL A 318 18.42 -0.05 10.12
C VAL A 318 17.63 0.38 11.34
N LEU A 319 16.96 -0.55 12.03
CA LEU A 319 16.13 -0.23 13.21
C LEU A 319 16.95 0.34 14.38
N ASP A 320 18.20 -0.06 14.53
CA ASP A 320 19.12 0.52 15.53
C ASP A 320 19.40 2.01 15.27
N LYS A 321 19.26 2.49 14.01
CA LYS A 321 19.37 3.90 13.62
C LYS A 321 18.05 4.65 13.74
N PHE A 322 16.92 3.93 13.76
CA PHE A 322 15.56 4.47 13.86
C PHE A 322 14.81 3.82 15.04
N PRO A 323 15.29 4.00 16.30
CA PRO A 323 14.77 3.26 17.45
C PRO A 323 13.29 3.59 17.76
N ASP A 324 12.83 4.77 17.39
CA ASP A 324 11.45 5.23 17.64
C ASP A 324 10.46 4.80 16.55
N PHE A 325 10.92 4.26 15.43
CA PHE A 325 10.05 3.79 14.37
C PHE A 325 9.35 2.49 14.76
N LYS A 326 8.02 2.49 14.82
CA LYS A 326 7.18 1.36 15.29
C LYS A 326 6.31 0.74 14.20
N GLY A 327 6.47 1.17 12.96
CA GLY A 327 5.59 0.81 11.87
C GLY A 327 4.31 1.66 11.83
N GLU A 328 3.66 1.65 10.70
CA GLU A 328 2.44 2.43 10.46
C GLU A 328 1.16 1.59 10.62
N TRP A 329 1.28 0.30 10.87
CA TRP A 329 0.17 -0.63 11.05
C TRP A 329 0.59 -1.83 11.93
N LYS A 330 -0.39 -2.64 12.35
CA LYS A 330 -0.12 -3.67 13.36
C LYS A 330 0.46 -4.96 12.77
N GLY A 331 -0.02 -5.39 11.63
CA GLY A 331 0.31 -6.66 11.00
C GLY A 331 -0.91 -7.51 10.74
#